data_e9b9539ffa209789d39e258ff1432dee
#
_entry.id   e9b9539ffa209789d39e258ff1432dee
#
_cell.length_a   1.000
_cell.length_b   1.000
_cell.length_c   1.000
_cell.angle_alpha   90.00
_cell.angle_beta   90.00
_cell.angle_gamma   90.00
#
_symmetry.space_group_name_H-M   'P 1'
#
loop_
_entity.id
_entity.type
_entity.pdbx_description
1 polymer ?
#
loop_
_entity_poly.entity_id
_entity_poly.type
_entity_poly.pdbx_seq_one_letter_code
_entity_poly.pdbx_strand_id
1 'polypeptide(L)'
;MSFIIKDLSYIHADKEILFSHLHLSINSGDKIALTGNNGCGKSTLMRILAGDLSPSSGTVLRPEHLYYVPQHFGQYDRQTVAQALGISRKLSALHAILSGDAAEKHFNTLDDDWNVEEHALASLDNWGLDGIPLSRPMERLSGGEKTRIFLAGMELHNPTAILLDEPTNYLDADGRERLHNLLRRTLSLIHI
;
A
#
# COMPACT_ATOMS: atom_id res chain seq x y z
N MET A 1 13.53 9.19 -6.53
CA MET A 1 13.43 8.15 -7.57
C MET A 1 12.13 8.32 -8.32
N SER A 2 12.07 7.91 -9.58
CA SER A 2 10.94 8.23 -10.47
C SER A 2 10.31 6.96 -11.00
N PHE A 3 9.00 6.97 -11.31
CA PHE A 3 8.45 5.98 -12.21
C PHE A 3 8.84 6.32 -13.64
N ILE A 4 9.26 5.31 -14.40
CA ILE A 4 9.46 5.44 -15.83
C ILE A 4 8.70 4.31 -16.51
N ILE A 5 7.73 4.68 -17.32
CA ILE A 5 6.88 3.78 -18.09
C ILE A 5 7.26 3.94 -19.55
N LYS A 6 7.62 2.84 -20.21
CA LYS A 6 7.99 2.83 -21.62
C LYS A 6 7.19 1.79 -22.38
N ASP A 7 6.47 2.24 -23.40
CA ASP A 7 5.73 1.42 -24.34
C ASP A 7 4.78 0.40 -23.69
N LEU A 8 4.16 0.81 -22.58
CA LEU A 8 3.34 -0.06 -21.75
C LEU A 8 2.00 -0.34 -22.42
N SER A 9 1.67 -1.63 -22.58
CA SER A 9 0.38 -2.06 -23.10
C SER A 9 -0.20 -3.16 -22.21
N TYR A 10 -1.53 -3.17 -22.10
CA TYR A 10 -2.25 -4.24 -21.42
C TYR A 10 -3.45 -4.68 -22.26
N ILE A 11 -3.51 -5.98 -22.48
CA ILE A 11 -4.53 -6.67 -23.25
C ILE A 11 -5.17 -7.72 -22.33
N HIS A 12 -6.48 -7.69 -22.21
CA HIS A 12 -7.23 -8.70 -21.46
C HIS A 12 -7.15 -10.10 -22.09
N ALA A 13 -7.51 -11.12 -21.32
CA ALA A 13 -7.50 -12.52 -21.80
C ALA A 13 -8.43 -12.76 -22.99
N ASP A 14 -9.50 -11.97 -23.14
CA ASP A 14 -10.44 -11.97 -24.27
C ASP A 14 -9.92 -11.17 -25.47
N LYS A 15 -8.67 -10.71 -25.43
CA LYS A 15 -7.98 -9.92 -26.47
C LYS A 15 -8.48 -8.46 -26.60
N GLU A 16 -9.29 -7.97 -25.69
CA GLU A 16 -9.63 -6.54 -25.63
C GLU A 16 -8.40 -5.74 -25.18
N ILE A 17 -8.07 -4.70 -25.95
CA ILE A 17 -6.96 -3.78 -25.62
C ILE A 17 -7.47 -2.76 -24.62
N LEU A 18 -6.98 -2.80 -23.40
CA LEU A 18 -7.34 -1.83 -22.37
C LEU A 18 -6.60 -0.50 -22.55
N PHE A 19 -5.30 -0.57 -22.81
CA PHE A 19 -4.46 0.56 -23.22
C PHE A 19 -3.21 0.05 -23.95
N SER A 20 -2.64 0.90 -24.80
CA SER A 20 -1.47 0.56 -25.61
C SER A 20 -0.49 1.73 -25.71
N HIS A 21 0.79 1.39 -25.82
CA HIS A 21 1.89 2.33 -26.07
C HIS A 21 1.94 3.50 -25.07
N LEU A 22 1.59 3.25 -23.79
CA LEU A 22 1.63 4.27 -22.76
C LEU A 22 3.08 4.61 -22.38
N HIS A 23 3.40 5.89 -22.43
CA HIS A 23 4.69 6.43 -21.97
C HIS A 23 4.42 7.49 -20.91
N LEU A 24 5.05 7.35 -19.75
CA LEU A 24 4.91 8.30 -18.65
C LEU A 24 6.16 8.32 -17.79
N SER A 25 6.57 9.51 -17.40
CA SER A 25 7.64 9.71 -16.40
C SER A 25 7.09 10.53 -15.25
N ILE A 26 7.27 10.05 -14.03
CA ILE A 26 6.80 10.68 -12.81
C ILE A 26 8.00 10.87 -11.90
N ASN A 27 8.31 12.10 -11.58
CA ASN A 27 9.47 12.46 -10.78
C ASN A 27 9.15 12.48 -9.29
N SER A 28 10.18 12.47 -8.47
CA SER A 28 10.02 12.70 -7.04
C SER A 28 9.38 14.08 -6.79
N GLY A 29 8.34 14.13 -5.97
CA GLY A 29 7.58 15.36 -5.69
C GLY A 29 6.35 15.55 -6.55
N ASP A 30 6.20 14.84 -7.66
CA ASP A 30 5.01 14.95 -8.51
C ASP A 30 3.77 14.38 -7.80
N LYS A 31 2.64 15.09 -7.93
CA LYS A 31 1.32 14.62 -7.50
C LYS A 31 0.43 14.49 -8.73
N ILE A 32 0.06 13.27 -9.06
CA ILE A 32 -0.67 12.95 -10.29
C ILE A 32 -2.02 12.35 -9.94
N ALA A 33 -3.08 12.86 -10.56
CA ALA A 33 -4.41 12.28 -10.53
C ALA A 33 -4.71 11.60 -11.86
N LEU A 34 -5.04 10.31 -11.84
CA LEU A 34 -5.54 9.59 -12.99
C LEU A 34 -7.05 9.76 -13.07
N THR A 35 -7.54 10.37 -14.14
CA THR A 35 -8.97 10.58 -14.38
C THR A 35 -9.44 9.82 -15.61
N GLY A 36 -10.70 9.43 -15.61
CA GLY A 36 -11.31 8.70 -16.71
C GLY A 36 -12.55 7.91 -16.29
N ASN A 37 -13.31 7.42 -17.26
CA ASN A 37 -14.53 6.64 -17.00
C ASN A 37 -14.24 5.34 -16.24
N ASN A 38 -15.28 4.80 -15.59
CA ASN A 38 -15.16 3.47 -14.98
C ASN A 38 -14.87 2.42 -16.05
N GLY A 39 -13.97 1.49 -15.72
CA GLY A 39 -13.55 0.44 -16.67
C GLY A 39 -12.44 0.83 -17.65
N CYS A 40 -12.00 2.09 -17.72
CA CYS A 40 -10.94 2.49 -18.66
C CYS A 40 -9.51 2.02 -18.27
N GLY A 41 -9.37 1.20 -17.23
CA GLY A 41 -8.10 0.58 -16.87
C GLY A 41 -7.27 1.27 -15.78
N LYS A 42 -7.83 2.27 -15.07
CA LYS A 42 -7.10 2.98 -14.00
C LYS A 42 -6.54 2.04 -12.93
N SER A 43 -7.38 1.21 -12.31
CA SER A 43 -6.95 0.23 -11.29
C SER A 43 -6.02 -0.84 -11.87
N THR A 44 -6.20 -1.23 -13.14
CA THR A 44 -5.28 -2.14 -13.83
C THR A 44 -3.89 -1.50 -13.96
N LEU A 45 -3.82 -0.24 -14.38
CA LEU A 45 -2.57 0.50 -14.45
C LEU A 45 -1.92 0.61 -13.06
N MET A 46 -2.69 0.95 -12.02
CA MET A 46 -2.17 1.01 -10.64
C MET A 46 -1.57 -0.32 -10.18
N ARG A 47 -2.25 -1.44 -10.45
CA ARG A 47 -1.73 -2.78 -10.12
C ARG A 47 -0.47 -3.12 -10.90
N ILE A 48 -0.36 -2.69 -12.17
CA ILE A 48 0.87 -2.85 -12.95
C ILE A 48 1.98 -1.98 -12.35
N LEU A 49 1.70 -0.74 -11.96
CA LEU A 49 2.66 0.15 -11.30
C LEU A 49 3.10 -0.39 -9.94
N ALA A 50 2.18 -0.99 -9.18
CA ALA A 50 2.47 -1.65 -7.91
C ALA A 50 3.34 -2.92 -8.08
N GLY A 51 3.27 -3.57 -9.24
CA GLY A 51 3.93 -4.86 -9.49
C GLY A 51 3.07 -6.07 -9.25
N ASP A 52 1.78 -5.87 -8.90
CA ASP A 52 0.80 -6.93 -8.65
C ASP A 52 0.28 -7.57 -9.94
N LEU A 53 0.50 -6.91 -11.07
CA LEU A 53 0.07 -7.38 -12.38
C LEU A 53 1.17 -7.13 -13.41
N SER A 54 1.45 -8.15 -14.24
CA SER A 54 2.40 -8.01 -15.34
C SER A 54 1.73 -7.35 -16.55
N PRO A 55 2.36 -6.39 -17.22
CA PRO A 55 1.85 -5.85 -18.47
C PRO A 55 1.95 -6.87 -19.61
N SER A 56 1.17 -6.67 -20.68
CA SER A 56 1.26 -7.49 -21.90
C SER A 56 2.54 -7.18 -22.70
N SER A 57 2.97 -5.92 -22.68
CA SER A 57 4.25 -5.47 -23.25
C SER A 57 4.73 -4.18 -22.58
N GLY A 58 5.99 -3.81 -22.85
CA GLY A 58 6.60 -2.63 -22.30
C GLY A 58 7.27 -2.85 -20.94
N THR A 59 7.77 -1.78 -20.33
CA THR A 59 8.53 -1.84 -19.08
C THR A 59 8.13 -0.75 -18.11
N VAL A 60 8.18 -1.07 -16.82
CA VAL A 60 7.97 -0.13 -15.71
C VAL A 60 9.17 -0.18 -14.78
N LEU A 61 9.88 0.93 -14.67
CA LEU A 61 10.85 1.16 -13.60
C LEU A 61 10.12 1.78 -12.40
N ARG A 62 10.25 1.18 -11.23
CA ARG A 62 9.56 1.55 -9.99
C ARG A 62 10.52 2.14 -8.97
N PRO A 63 10.04 3.05 -8.10
CA PRO A 63 10.75 3.41 -6.88
C PRO A 63 10.95 2.18 -5.96
N GLU A 64 12.02 2.15 -5.21
CA GLU A 64 12.36 1.04 -4.31
C GLU A 64 11.37 0.93 -3.13
N HIS A 65 10.98 2.07 -2.55
CA HIS A 65 10.02 2.14 -1.44
C HIS A 65 8.68 2.67 -1.95
N LEU A 66 7.93 1.79 -2.60
CA LEU A 66 6.59 2.04 -3.12
C LEU A 66 5.54 1.46 -2.17
N TYR A 67 4.49 2.22 -1.86
CA TYR A 67 3.34 1.75 -1.11
C TYR A 67 2.07 1.86 -1.96
N TYR A 68 1.26 0.80 -1.97
CA TYR A 68 0.01 0.75 -2.72
C TYR A 68 -1.18 0.53 -1.79
N VAL A 69 -2.17 1.41 -1.88
CA VAL A 69 -3.47 1.29 -1.22
C VAL A 69 -4.50 0.89 -2.29
N PRO A 70 -4.97 -0.35 -2.29
CA PRO A 70 -5.90 -0.84 -3.31
C PRO A 70 -7.34 -0.39 -3.06
N GLN A 71 -8.16 -0.35 -4.11
CA GLN A 71 -9.59 -0.08 -4.02
C GLN A 71 -10.34 -1.21 -3.28
N HIS A 72 -9.98 -2.47 -3.54
CA HIS A 72 -10.62 -3.65 -2.97
C HIS A 72 -9.65 -4.42 -2.08
N PHE A 73 -10.16 -4.95 -0.98
CA PHE A 73 -9.36 -5.60 0.06
C PHE A 73 -9.58 -7.11 0.16
N GLY A 74 -10.45 -7.72 -0.67
CA GLY A 74 -10.80 -9.15 -0.58
C GLY A 74 -9.61 -10.11 -0.65
N GLN A 75 -8.55 -9.75 -1.38
CA GLN A 75 -7.30 -10.52 -1.43
C GLN A 75 -6.56 -10.58 -0.08
N TYR A 76 -6.86 -9.67 0.84
CA TYR A 76 -6.25 -9.60 2.17
C TYR A 76 -7.10 -10.25 3.27
N ASP A 77 -8.31 -10.72 2.99
CA ASP A 77 -9.28 -11.22 3.98
C ASP A 77 -8.70 -12.35 4.86
N ARG A 78 -7.84 -13.20 4.28
CA ARG A 78 -7.17 -14.30 5.01
C ARG A 78 -5.95 -13.88 5.81
N GLN A 79 -5.56 -12.63 5.72
CA GLN A 79 -4.41 -12.08 6.44
C GLN A 79 -4.83 -11.51 7.79
N THR A 80 -3.87 -11.40 8.71
CA THR A 80 -4.02 -10.59 9.93
C THR A 80 -3.68 -9.13 9.64
N VAL A 81 -4.04 -8.22 10.56
CA VAL A 81 -3.67 -6.80 10.51
C VAL A 81 -2.14 -6.65 10.39
N ALA A 82 -1.35 -7.41 11.18
CA ALA A 82 0.11 -7.39 11.10
C ALA A 82 0.64 -7.80 9.72
N GLN A 83 -0.02 -8.77 9.06
CA GLN A 83 0.35 -9.20 7.70
C GLN A 83 -0.03 -8.14 6.66
N ALA A 84 -1.21 -7.54 6.78
CA ALA A 84 -1.66 -6.46 5.88
C ALA A 84 -0.78 -5.21 6.01
N LEU A 85 -0.31 -4.90 7.22
CA LEU A 85 0.68 -3.85 7.49
C LEU A 85 2.10 -4.22 7.01
N GLY A 86 2.37 -5.47 6.63
CA GLY A 86 3.70 -5.92 6.19
C GLY A 86 4.72 -6.13 7.32
N ILE A 87 4.30 -6.08 8.59
CA ILE A 87 5.20 -6.15 9.75
C ILE A 87 5.27 -7.52 10.41
N SER A 88 4.50 -8.50 9.96
CA SER A 88 4.35 -9.79 10.65
C SER A 88 5.67 -10.53 10.87
N ARG A 89 6.63 -10.42 9.94
CA ARG A 89 7.94 -11.06 10.06
C ARG A 89 8.78 -10.43 11.17
N LYS A 90 8.84 -9.09 11.20
CA LYS A 90 9.55 -8.34 12.25
C LYS A 90 8.92 -8.58 13.62
N LEU A 91 7.58 -8.54 13.70
CA LEU A 91 6.84 -8.80 14.91
C LEU A 91 7.09 -10.23 15.45
N SER A 92 7.08 -11.24 14.58
CA SER A 92 7.42 -12.61 14.97
C SER A 92 8.87 -12.75 15.44
N ALA A 93 9.81 -12.05 14.79
CA ALA A 93 11.21 -12.03 15.21
C ALA A 93 11.40 -11.37 16.58
N LEU A 94 10.73 -10.21 16.81
CA LEU A 94 10.72 -9.53 18.11
C LEU A 94 10.22 -10.46 19.22
N HIS A 95 9.07 -11.10 19.03
CA HIS A 95 8.49 -12.02 20.01
C HIS A 95 9.37 -13.24 20.27
N ALA A 96 10.05 -13.78 19.23
CA ALA A 96 11.01 -14.89 19.39
C ALA A 96 12.19 -14.48 20.27
N ILE A 97 12.78 -13.30 20.02
CA ILE A 97 13.89 -12.76 20.81
C ILE A 97 13.47 -12.53 22.27
N LEU A 98 12.31 -11.91 22.49
CA LEU A 98 11.79 -11.64 23.84
C LEU A 98 11.44 -12.93 24.60
N SER A 99 11.13 -14.02 23.90
CA SER A 99 10.92 -15.35 24.51
C SER A 99 12.21 -16.13 24.78
N GLY A 100 13.38 -15.56 24.43
CA GLY A 100 14.70 -16.13 24.70
C GLY A 100 15.32 -16.87 23.51
N ASP A 101 14.73 -16.85 22.31
CA ASP A 101 15.35 -17.39 21.10
C ASP A 101 16.36 -16.38 20.53
N ALA A 102 17.64 -16.58 20.86
CA ALA A 102 18.75 -15.72 20.46
C ALA A 102 19.34 -16.10 19.07
N ALA A 103 18.59 -16.80 18.22
CA ALA A 103 19.07 -17.13 16.88
C ALA A 103 19.29 -15.87 16.03
N GLU A 104 20.47 -15.76 15.38
CA GLU A 104 20.89 -14.62 14.58
C GLU A 104 19.86 -14.20 13.51
N LYS A 105 19.15 -15.16 12.91
CA LYS A 105 18.08 -14.90 11.92
C LYS A 105 17.01 -13.94 12.43
N HIS A 106 16.69 -13.94 13.74
CA HIS A 106 15.66 -13.08 14.31
C HIS A 106 16.16 -11.64 14.42
N PHE A 107 17.41 -11.43 14.82
CA PHE A 107 18.03 -10.11 14.85
C PHE A 107 18.13 -9.52 13.43
N ASN A 108 18.57 -10.32 12.47
CA ASN A 108 18.65 -9.90 11.06
C ASN A 108 17.26 -9.56 10.49
N THR A 109 16.19 -10.29 10.89
CA THR A 109 14.83 -10.02 10.42
C THR A 109 14.24 -8.78 11.10
N LEU A 110 14.57 -8.56 12.38
CA LEU A 110 14.10 -7.40 13.13
C LEU A 110 14.72 -6.11 12.60
N ASP A 111 15.99 -6.15 12.16
CA ASP A 111 16.71 -5.04 11.55
C ASP A 111 16.66 -3.77 12.44
N ASP A 112 17.03 -3.94 13.71
CA ASP A 112 17.02 -2.93 14.77
C ASP A 112 15.66 -2.23 15.03
N ASP A 113 14.57 -2.71 14.46
CA ASP A 113 13.22 -2.15 14.62
C ASP A 113 12.52 -2.69 15.89
N TRP A 114 13.14 -2.45 17.04
CA TRP A 114 12.68 -2.93 18.34
C TRP A 114 11.30 -2.43 18.76
N ASN A 115 10.85 -1.30 18.18
CA ASN A 115 9.58 -0.66 18.48
C ASN A 115 8.51 -0.93 17.39
N VAL A 116 8.72 -1.95 16.54
CA VAL A 116 7.81 -2.26 15.41
C VAL A 116 6.36 -2.42 15.85
N GLU A 117 6.11 -3.06 17.00
CA GLU A 117 4.77 -3.26 17.56
C GLU A 117 4.17 -1.94 18.05
N GLU A 118 4.93 -1.15 18.80
CA GLU A 118 4.51 0.15 19.33
C GLU A 118 4.22 1.15 18.20
N HIS A 119 5.10 1.24 17.20
CA HIS A 119 4.91 2.09 16.04
C HIS A 119 3.67 1.70 15.23
N ALA A 120 3.43 0.40 15.07
CA ALA A 120 2.24 -0.08 14.36
C ALA A 120 0.95 0.25 15.11
N LEU A 121 0.91 0.03 16.42
CA LEU A 121 -0.25 0.37 17.25
C LEU A 121 -0.50 1.88 17.29
N ALA A 122 0.54 2.70 17.43
CA ALA A 122 0.43 4.15 17.38
C ALA A 122 -0.11 4.64 16.00
N SER A 123 0.36 4.02 14.91
CA SER A 123 -0.14 4.35 13.57
C SER A 123 -1.61 3.96 13.40
N LEU A 124 -2.04 2.82 13.94
CA LEU A 124 -3.46 2.43 13.95
C LEU A 124 -4.30 3.41 14.76
N ASP A 125 -3.82 3.81 15.95
CA ASP A 125 -4.51 4.77 16.82
C ASP A 125 -4.68 6.14 16.13
N ASN A 126 -3.66 6.62 15.41
CA ASN A 126 -3.74 7.83 14.60
C ASN A 126 -4.87 7.78 13.56
N TRP A 127 -5.30 6.59 13.14
CA TRP A 127 -6.40 6.39 12.20
C TRP A 127 -7.72 5.99 12.88
N GLY A 128 -7.81 6.12 14.22
CA GLY A 128 -9.00 5.78 15.00
C GLY A 128 -9.32 4.29 15.00
N LEU A 129 -8.28 3.46 15.02
CA LEU A 129 -8.33 2.00 15.08
C LEU A 129 -7.76 1.48 16.40
N ASP A 130 -7.82 2.29 17.45
CA ASP A 130 -7.45 1.92 18.80
C ASP A 130 -8.19 0.66 19.25
N GLY A 131 -7.47 -0.22 19.93
CA GLY A 131 -8.01 -1.50 20.41
C GLY A 131 -8.17 -2.59 19.33
N ILE A 132 -7.77 -2.36 18.06
CA ILE A 132 -7.70 -3.43 17.07
C ILE A 132 -6.37 -4.18 17.25
N PRO A 133 -6.39 -5.46 17.66
CA PRO A 133 -5.16 -6.22 17.82
C PRO A 133 -4.53 -6.56 16.48
N LEU A 134 -3.19 -6.54 16.40
CA LEU A 134 -2.43 -6.87 15.19
C LEU A 134 -2.67 -8.30 14.69
N SER A 135 -3.13 -9.21 15.56
CA SER A 135 -3.52 -10.58 15.21
C SER A 135 -4.92 -10.71 14.63
N ARG A 136 -5.73 -9.62 14.60
CA ARG A 136 -7.12 -9.68 14.11
C ARG A 136 -7.15 -10.02 12.60
N PRO A 137 -8.00 -11.00 12.17
CA PRO A 137 -8.18 -11.29 10.75
C PRO A 137 -8.86 -10.13 10.01
N MET A 138 -8.36 -9.80 8.83
CA MET A 138 -8.89 -8.70 7.99
C MET A 138 -10.34 -8.94 7.57
N GLU A 139 -10.78 -10.19 7.39
CA GLU A 139 -12.17 -10.53 7.05
C GLU A 139 -13.20 -10.03 8.07
N ARG A 140 -12.79 -9.82 9.33
CA ARG A 140 -13.64 -9.36 10.44
C ARG A 140 -13.73 -7.85 10.55
N LEU A 141 -13.19 -7.13 9.58
CA LEU A 141 -13.13 -5.68 9.54
C LEU A 141 -14.05 -5.14 8.45
N SER A 142 -14.66 -3.99 8.72
CA SER A 142 -15.41 -3.23 7.72
C SER A 142 -14.51 -2.67 6.62
N GLY A 143 -15.08 -2.29 5.48
CA GLY A 143 -14.32 -1.66 4.40
C GLY A 143 -13.58 -0.39 4.84
N GLY A 144 -14.23 0.42 5.70
CA GLY A 144 -13.61 1.62 6.26
C GLY A 144 -12.42 1.32 7.18
N GLU A 145 -12.52 0.31 8.05
CA GLU A 145 -11.40 -0.12 8.89
C GLU A 145 -10.24 -0.66 8.04
N LYS A 146 -10.53 -1.47 7.02
CA LYS A 146 -9.51 -1.97 6.09
C LYS A 146 -8.78 -0.83 5.40
N THR A 147 -9.51 0.15 4.87
CA THR A 147 -8.92 1.35 4.25
C THR A 147 -7.99 2.07 5.24
N ARG A 148 -8.46 2.33 6.45
CA ARG A 148 -7.67 3.01 7.49
C ARG A 148 -6.42 2.22 7.89
N ILE A 149 -6.46 0.88 7.92
CA ILE A 149 -5.28 0.03 8.16
C ILE A 149 -4.23 0.24 7.07
N PHE A 150 -4.62 0.25 5.79
CA PHE A 150 -3.67 0.50 4.70
C PHE A 150 -3.13 1.93 4.74
N LEU A 151 -3.93 2.91 5.14
CA LEU A 151 -3.46 4.29 5.32
C LEU A 151 -2.51 4.42 6.53
N ALA A 152 -2.77 3.71 7.62
CA ALA A 152 -1.85 3.59 8.75
C ALA A 152 -0.53 2.94 8.32
N GLY A 153 -0.58 1.87 7.53
CA GLY A 153 0.62 1.26 6.95
C GLY A 153 1.42 2.21 6.05
N MET A 154 0.76 3.05 5.28
CA MET A 154 1.43 4.08 4.49
C MET A 154 2.18 5.08 5.38
N GLU A 155 1.59 5.51 6.49
CA GLU A 155 2.24 6.40 7.47
C GLU A 155 3.41 5.69 8.17
N LEU A 156 3.21 4.43 8.59
CA LEU A 156 4.20 3.61 9.27
C LEU A 156 5.46 3.38 8.42
N HIS A 157 5.30 3.09 7.13
CA HIS A 157 6.43 2.77 6.24
C HIS A 157 7.10 4.01 5.64
N ASN A 158 6.48 5.18 5.71
CA ASN A 158 6.97 6.44 5.16
C ASN A 158 7.61 6.27 3.74
N PRO A 159 6.86 5.76 2.75
CA PRO A 159 7.39 5.39 1.45
C PRO A 159 7.80 6.61 0.62
N THR A 160 8.70 6.40 -0.35
CA THR A 160 9.13 7.45 -1.28
C THR A 160 8.13 7.70 -2.41
N ALA A 161 7.22 6.76 -2.66
CA ALA A 161 6.14 6.89 -3.63
C ALA A 161 4.89 6.15 -3.15
N ILE A 162 3.72 6.70 -3.44
CA ILE A 162 2.44 6.16 -3.02
C ILE A 162 1.52 6.04 -4.23
N LEU A 163 0.83 4.91 -4.31
CA LEU A 163 -0.27 4.68 -5.24
C LEU A 163 -1.57 4.53 -4.43
N LEU A 164 -2.58 5.33 -4.74
CA LEU A 164 -3.88 5.29 -4.07
C LEU A 164 -4.99 5.04 -5.10
N ASP A 165 -5.69 3.92 -4.96
CA ASP A 165 -6.78 3.53 -5.84
C ASP A 165 -8.13 3.76 -5.13
N GLU A 166 -8.79 4.89 -5.44
CA GLU A 166 -10.05 5.33 -4.85
C GLU A 166 -10.09 5.30 -3.30
N PRO A 167 -9.09 5.88 -2.62
CA PRO A 167 -8.90 5.70 -1.17
C PRO A 167 -10.01 6.35 -0.32
N THR A 168 -10.84 7.20 -0.91
CA THR A 168 -11.91 7.95 -0.21
C THR A 168 -13.23 7.22 -0.15
N ASN A 169 -13.43 6.13 -0.91
CA ASN A 169 -14.74 5.47 -1.06
C ASN A 169 -15.33 4.95 0.25
N TYR A 170 -14.48 4.51 1.19
CA TYR A 170 -14.91 3.95 2.46
C TYR A 170 -14.58 4.84 3.67
N LEU A 171 -14.12 6.08 3.42
CA LEU A 171 -13.78 7.01 4.48
C LEU A 171 -14.95 7.96 4.78
N ASP A 172 -15.18 8.19 6.07
CA ASP A 172 -16.01 9.27 6.56
C ASP A 172 -15.34 10.65 6.40
N ALA A 173 -15.99 11.71 6.85
CA ALA A 173 -15.48 13.06 6.70
C ALA A 173 -14.14 13.26 7.41
N ASP A 174 -13.99 12.73 8.62
CA ASP A 174 -12.76 12.80 9.41
C ASP A 174 -11.61 12.03 8.73
N GLY A 175 -11.86 10.81 8.28
CA GLY A 175 -10.89 10.02 7.55
C GLY A 175 -10.41 10.67 6.25
N ARG A 176 -11.31 11.35 5.52
CA ARG A 176 -10.94 12.11 4.31
C ARG A 176 -10.08 13.32 4.64
N GLU A 177 -10.38 14.05 5.71
CA GLU A 177 -9.59 15.18 6.15
C GLU A 177 -8.17 14.74 6.58
N ARG A 178 -8.06 13.65 7.33
CA ARG A 178 -6.78 13.04 7.72
C ARG A 178 -5.96 12.63 6.49
N LEU A 179 -6.58 11.94 5.54
CA LEU A 179 -5.94 11.58 4.28
C LEU A 179 -5.45 12.82 3.54
N HIS A 180 -6.27 13.85 3.40
CA HIS A 180 -5.89 15.08 2.72
C HIS A 180 -4.68 15.76 3.40
N ASN A 181 -4.66 15.81 4.74
CA ASN A 181 -3.54 16.39 5.49
C ASN A 181 -2.25 15.57 5.32
N LEU A 182 -2.36 14.22 5.28
CA LEU A 182 -1.25 13.34 5.02
C LEU A 182 -0.68 13.55 3.61
N LEU A 183 -1.54 13.59 2.58
CA LEU A 183 -1.14 13.78 1.19
C LEU A 183 -0.46 15.14 0.93
N ARG A 184 -0.82 16.18 1.68
CA ARG A 184 -0.14 17.49 1.60
C ARG A 184 1.33 17.39 2.01
N ARG A 185 1.67 16.51 2.94
CA ARG A 185 3.03 16.31 3.47
C ARG A 185 3.84 15.30 2.65
N THR A 186 3.18 14.48 1.86
CA THR A 186 3.81 13.41 1.08
C THR A 186 4.51 13.96 -0.17
N LEU A 187 5.71 13.45 -0.46
CA LEU A 187 6.55 13.97 -1.54
C LEU A 187 6.11 13.51 -2.94
N SER A 188 5.67 12.26 -3.12
CA SER A 188 5.27 11.73 -4.44
C SER A 188 4.02 10.89 -4.34
N LEU A 189 3.05 11.19 -5.18
CA LEU A 189 1.72 10.58 -5.12
C LEU A 189 1.12 10.36 -6.51
N ILE A 190 0.57 9.16 -6.75
CA ILE A 190 -0.37 8.90 -7.84
C ILE A 190 -1.68 8.42 -7.22
N HIS A 191 -2.79 9.06 -7.54
CA HIS A 191 -4.10 8.63 -7.05
C HIS A 191 -5.16 8.66 -8.17
N ILE A 192 -6.25 7.93 -7.96
CA ILE A 192 -7.47 7.94 -8.78
C ILE A 192 -8.57 8.63 -7.99
#